data_07df560ee65d8a441cb0dcdb44ed504e
#
_entry.id   07df560ee65d8a441cb0dcdb44ed504e
#
_cell.length_a   1.000
_cell.length_b   1.000
_cell.length_c   1.000
_cell.angle_alpha   90.00
_cell.angle_beta   90.00
_cell.angle_gamma   90.00
#
_symmetry.space_group_name_H-M   'P 1'
#
loop_
_entity.id
_entity.type
_entity.pdbx_description
1 polymer ?
#
loop_
_entity_poly.entity_id
_entity_poly.type
_entity_poly.pdbx_seq_one_letter_code
_entity_poly.pdbx_strand_id
1 'polypeptide(L)'
;MEMEEDVRELLEYLAKSLVDHPEDVQVQETETDTTVVLELTVAKDDIGKVIGKQGRIARALRTIVKASAVKNGKRAIVEIVD
;
A
#
# COMPACT_ATOMS: atom_id res chain seq x y z
N MET A 1 9.28 -23.92 -5.49
CA MET A 1 9.11 -23.04 -4.36
C MET A 1 7.98 -22.07 -4.60
N GLU A 2 7.12 -22.00 -3.67
CA GLU A 2 6.00 -21.13 -3.77
C GLU A 2 6.33 -19.78 -3.25
N MET A 3 6.01 -18.75 -4.02
CA MET A 3 6.21 -17.40 -3.56
C MET A 3 4.88 -16.73 -3.45
N GLU A 4 4.45 -16.56 -2.22
CA GLU A 4 3.27 -15.78 -1.97
C GLU A 4 3.64 -14.33 -1.99
N GLU A 5 2.88 -13.56 -2.71
CA GLU A 5 3.08 -12.14 -2.71
C GLU A 5 2.63 -11.56 -1.38
N ASP A 6 3.52 -10.84 -0.73
CA ASP A 6 3.20 -10.14 0.51
C ASP A 6 2.70 -8.75 0.13
N VAL A 7 1.40 -8.54 0.26
CA VAL A 7 0.82 -7.25 -0.17
C VAL A 7 1.36 -6.08 0.66
N ARG A 8 1.71 -6.33 1.93
CA ARG A 8 2.29 -5.27 2.74
C ARG A 8 3.66 -4.86 2.19
N GLU A 9 4.48 -5.84 1.84
CA GLU A 9 5.79 -5.54 1.28
C GLU A 9 5.68 -4.87 -0.07
N LEU A 10 4.70 -5.28 -0.87
CA LEU A 10 4.47 -4.67 -2.16
C LEU A 10 4.12 -3.19 -2.00
N LEU A 11 3.18 -2.88 -1.11
CA LEU A 11 2.79 -1.50 -0.88
C LEU A 11 3.95 -0.69 -0.33
N GLU A 12 4.71 -1.27 0.58
CA GLU A 12 5.87 -0.60 1.14
C GLU A 12 6.89 -0.26 0.06
N TYR A 13 7.16 -1.22 -0.81
CA TYR A 13 8.11 -1.00 -1.91
C TYR A 13 7.63 0.13 -2.82
N LEU A 14 6.36 0.10 -3.19
CA LEU A 14 5.81 1.11 -4.09
C LEU A 14 5.87 2.49 -3.46
N ALA A 15 5.50 2.60 -2.19
CA ALA A 15 5.52 3.88 -1.50
C ALA A 15 6.94 4.41 -1.38
N LYS A 16 7.89 3.55 -1.01
CA LYS A 16 9.29 3.97 -0.88
C LYS A 16 9.86 4.47 -2.19
N SER A 17 9.35 3.94 -3.30
CA SER A 17 9.81 4.34 -4.62
C SER A 17 9.29 5.71 -5.03
N LEU A 18 8.26 6.21 -4.37
CA LEU A 18 7.60 7.46 -4.74
C LEU A 18 8.02 8.65 -3.88
N VAL A 19 8.50 8.41 -2.67
CA VAL A 19 8.68 9.46 -1.68
C VAL A 19 10.13 9.91 -1.58
N ASP A 20 10.32 11.08 -0.97
CA ASP A 20 11.66 11.60 -0.72
C ASP A 20 12.26 11.06 0.57
N HIS A 21 11.40 10.60 1.49
CA HIS A 21 11.85 10.09 2.79
C HIS A 21 11.41 8.65 2.97
N PRO A 22 12.04 7.72 2.23
CA PRO A 22 11.62 6.31 2.30
C PRO A 22 11.81 5.69 3.68
N GLU A 23 12.72 6.25 4.47
CA GLU A 23 12.95 5.75 5.82
C GLU A 23 11.74 5.97 6.73
N ASP A 24 10.83 6.88 6.35
CA ASP A 24 9.64 7.18 7.14
C ASP A 24 8.42 6.41 6.69
N VAL A 25 8.55 5.57 5.66
CA VAL A 25 7.43 4.78 5.16
C VAL A 25 7.17 3.63 6.10
N GLN A 26 5.92 3.49 6.53
CA GLN A 26 5.49 2.37 7.36
C GLN A 26 4.17 1.86 6.82
N VAL A 27 4.02 0.54 6.79
CA VAL A 27 2.76 -0.09 6.40
C VAL A 27 2.36 -1.02 7.52
N GLN A 28 1.20 -0.75 8.10
CA GLN A 28 0.66 -1.59 9.15
C GLN A 28 -0.45 -2.45 8.59
N GLU A 29 -0.38 -3.72 8.87
CA GLU A 29 -1.31 -4.68 8.29
C GLU A 29 -2.18 -5.28 9.36
N THR A 30 -3.49 -5.33 9.09
CA THR A 30 -4.45 -6.04 9.90
C THR A 30 -5.16 -7.02 8.98
N GLU A 31 -5.21 -8.28 9.36
CA GLU A 31 -5.71 -9.32 8.48
C GLU A 31 -6.80 -10.12 9.16
N THR A 32 -7.89 -10.35 8.43
CA THR A 32 -8.94 -11.28 8.83
C THR A 32 -8.93 -12.43 7.84
N ASP A 33 -9.90 -13.35 7.98
CA ASP A 33 -9.98 -14.48 7.06
C ASP A 33 -10.20 -14.05 5.62
N THR A 34 -10.85 -12.92 5.39
CA THR A 34 -11.26 -12.52 4.06
C THR A 34 -10.65 -11.20 3.60
N THR A 35 -10.10 -10.40 4.51
CA THR A 35 -9.72 -9.03 4.19
C THR A 35 -8.38 -8.68 4.81
N VAL A 36 -7.60 -7.92 4.06
CA VAL A 36 -6.35 -7.33 4.54
C VAL A 36 -6.53 -5.82 4.52
N VAL A 37 -6.32 -5.17 5.66
CA VAL A 37 -6.35 -3.71 5.74
C VAL A 37 -4.92 -3.22 5.91
N LEU A 38 -4.49 -2.36 5.02
CA LEU A 38 -3.14 -1.82 5.03
C LEU A 38 -3.21 -0.33 5.27
N GLU A 39 -2.55 0.12 6.32
CA GLU A 39 -2.44 1.54 6.64
C GLU A 39 -1.06 2.02 6.27
N LEU A 40 -0.99 2.94 5.33
CA LEU A 40 0.27 3.48 4.85
C LEU A 40 0.52 4.83 5.50
N THR A 41 1.69 4.95 6.14
CA THR A 41 2.14 6.20 6.73
C THR A 41 3.43 6.61 6.05
N VAL A 42 3.53 7.88 5.68
CA VAL A 42 4.73 8.44 5.07
C VAL A 42 5.06 9.74 5.78
N ALA A 43 6.22 10.32 5.47
CA ALA A 43 6.57 11.63 5.98
C ALA A 43 5.50 12.62 5.57
N LYS A 44 5.23 13.58 6.44
CA LYS A 44 4.18 14.56 6.18
C LYS A 44 4.38 15.27 4.84
N ASP A 45 5.61 15.59 4.52
CA ASP A 45 5.93 16.29 3.27
C ASP A 45 5.72 15.41 2.06
N ASP A 46 5.60 14.10 2.24
CA ASP A 46 5.49 13.16 1.13
C ASP A 46 4.06 12.70 0.86
N ILE A 47 3.10 13.14 1.69
CA ILE A 47 1.72 12.68 1.53
C ILE A 47 1.21 12.94 0.12
N GLY A 48 1.50 14.13 -0.42
CA GLY A 48 1.07 14.45 -1.78
C GLY A 48 1.66 13.53 -2.84
N LYS A 49 2.81 12.93 -2.56
CA LYS A 49 3.47 12.06 -3.52
C LYS A 49 2.83 10.68 -3.61
N VAL A 50 2.14 10.27 -2.56
CA VAL A 50 1.45 8.97 -2.59
C VAL A 50 -0.03 9.13 -2.93
N ILE A 51 -0.55 10.36 -2.85
CA ILE A 51 -1.93 10.62 -3.27
C ILE A 51 -1.96 11.01 -4.73
N GLY A 52 -1.10 11.95 -5.13
CA GLY A 52 -1.01 12.40 -6.50
C GLY A 52 -2.14 13.34 -6.86
N LYS A 53 -2.04 13.88 -8.07
CA LYS A 53 -3.01 14.82 -8.57
C LYS A 53 -4.36 14.13 -8.70
N GLN A 54 -5.37 14.71 -8.06
CA GLN A 54 -6.73 14.15 -8.10
C GLN A 54 -6.79 12.72 -7.59
N GLY A 55 -5.84 12.35 -6.72
CA GLY A 55 -5.83 11.02 -6.13
C GLY A 55 -5.40 9.91 -7.05
N ARG A 56 -4.78 10.25 -8.17
CA ARG A 56 -4.45 9.24 -9.18
C ARG A 56 -3.43 8.22 -8.72
N ILE A 57 -2.43 8.67 -7.94
CA ILE A 57 -1.42 7.73 -7.45
C ILE A 57 -2.02 6.81 -6.42
N ALA A 58 -2.81 7.36 -5.50
CA ALA A 58 -3.47 6.54 -4.49
C ALA A 58 -4.37 5.50 -5.13
N ARG A 59 -5.09 5.90 -6.19
CA ARG A 59 -5.95 4.96 -6.89
C ARG A 59 -5.14 3.84 -7.55
N ALA A 60 -4.01 4.21 -8.14
CA ALA A 60 -3.14 3.21 -8.77
C ALA A 60 -2.57 2.24 -7.73
N LEU A 61 -2.15 2.77 -6.58
CA LEU A 61 -1.65 1.91 -5.51
C LEU A 61 -2.72 0.92 -5.06
N ARG A 62 -3.95 1.42 -4.88
CA ARG A 62 -5.06 0.54 -4.49
C ARG A 62 -5.32 -0.54 -5.52
N THR A 63 -5.26 -0.18 -6.78
CA THR A 63 -5.50 -1.14 -7.85
C THR A 63 -4.46 -2.24 -7.86
N ILE A 64 -3.19 -1.88 -7.72
CA ILE A 64 -2.11 -2.86 -7.74
C ILE A 64 -2.21 -3.79 -6.54
N VAL A 65 -2.45 -3.23 -5.36
CA VAL A 65 -2.52 -4.01 -4.14
C VAL A 65 -3.73 -4.93 -4.17
N LYS A 66 -4.87 -4.44 -4.68
CA LYS A 66 -6.07 -5.27 -4.80
C LYS A 66 -5.83 -6.45 -5.73
N ALA A 67 -5.17 -6.22 -6.85
CA ALA A 67 -4.89 -7.29 -7.79
C ALA A 67 -4.04 -8.38 -7.14
N SER A 68 -3.05 -7.96 -6.35
CA SER A 68 -2.18 -8.90 -5.67
C SER A 68 -2.94 -9.69 -4.61
N ALA A 69 -3.81 -9.00 -3.86
CA ALA A 69 -4.59 -9.65 -2.80
C ALA A 69 -5.55 -10.69 -3.36
N VAL A 70 -6.14 -10.38 -4.52
CA VAL A 70 -7.09 -11.32 -5.15
C VAL A 70 -6.40 -12.63 -5.48
N LYS A 71 -5.14 -12.57 -5.89
CA LYS A 71 -4.38 -13.80 -6.17
C LYS A 71 -4.27 -14.68 -4.93
N ASN A 72 -4.30 -14.06 -3.76
CA ASN A 72 -4.21 -14.78 -2.48
C ASN A 72 -5.58 -15.06 -1.89
N GLY A 73 -6.65 -14.79 -2.63
CA GLY A 73 -8.00 -15.08 -2.20
C GLY A 73 -8.55 -14.11 -1.19
N LYS A 74 -8.03 -12.88 -1.15
CA LYS A 74 -8.44 -11.90 -0.15
C LYS A 74 -8.79 -10.58 -0.78
N ARG A 75 -9.54 -9.78 -0.03
CA ARG A 75 -9.81 -8.39 -0.39
C ARG A 75 -8.77 -7.53 0.30
N ALA A 76 -8.42 -6.43 -0.33
CA ALA A 76 -7.46 -5.50 0.25
C ALA A 76 -8.05 -4.11 0.33
N ILE A 77 -7.84 -3.46 1.47
CA ILE A 77 -8.20 -2.07 1.69
C ILE A 77 -6.92 -1.32 2.01
N VAL A 78 -6.67 -0.25 1.29
CA VAL A 78 -5.48 0.58 1.51
C VAL A 78 -5.95 1.93 2.02
N GLU A 79 -5.44 2.32 3.18
CA GLU A 79 -5.71 3.60 3.77
C GLU A 79 -4.41 4.38 3.91
N ILE A 80 -4.42 5.63 3.46
CA ILE A 80 -3.27 6.51 3.60
C ILE A 80 -3.53 7.37 4.82
N VAL A 81 -2.65 7.24 5.81
CA VAL A 81 -2.79 7.97 7.07
C VAL A 81 -2.29 9.38 6.87
N ASP A 82 -3.11 10.33 7.29
CA ASP A 82 -2.81 11.76 7.08
C ASP A 82 -2.22 12.40 8.34
#